data_da10acd497e709fd6d02d1019607cc68
#
_entry.id   da10acd497e709fd6d02d1019607cc68
#
_cell.length_a   1.000
_cell.length_b   1.000
_cell.length_c   1.000
_cell.angle_alpha   90.00
_cell.angle_beta   90.00
_cell.angle_gamma   90.00
#
_symmetry.space_group_name_H-M   'P 1'
#
loop_
_entity.id
_entity.type
_entity.pdbx_description
1 polymer ?
#
loop_
_entity_poly.entity_id
_entity_poly.type
_entity_poly.pdbx_seq_one_letter_code
_entity_poly.pdbx_strand_id
1 'polypeptide(L)'
;MSNAHHCRLFVRLPAGSGFEEALNRALADPKAASLLLPADLPLDAARAAVKRIQAADRPALIIDDVERRSALQADGLHLTDATRVRAVRAKLGDGLVLGAECPLERHACMVAAEDGADYVAVRVTADNLQAAEDLLEWWFEMMTTPIVALVDAPIETGRLRAFADFVSPPA
;
A
#
# COMPACT_ATOMS: atom_id res chain seq x y z
N MET A 1 -26.16 -13.60 -4.54
CA MET A 1 -25.60 -12.55 -5.42
C MET A 1 -24.12 -12.44 -5.08
N SER A 2 -23.26 -12.85 -5.97
CA SER A 2 -21.81 -12.74 -5.78
C SER A 2 -21.46 -11.26 -5.76
N ASN A 3 -21.05 -10.74 -4.58
CA ASN A 3 -20.44 -9.43 -4.48
C ASN A 3 -19.12 -9.53 -5.26
N ALA A 4 -19.09 -8.99 -6.46
CA ALA A 4 -17.88 -9.00 -7.25
C ALA A 4 -16.82 -8.23 -6.45
N HIS A 5 -15.84 -8.94 -5.94
CA HIS A 5 -14.70 -8.35 -5.25
C HIS A 5 -13.96 -7.43 -6.23
N HIS A 6 -13.95 -6.14 -5.94
CA HIS A 6 -13.30 -5.15 -6.79
C HIS A 6 -11.90 -4.84 -6.27
N CYS A 7 -10.93 -5.63 -6.70
CA CYS A 7 -9.52 -5.33 -6.45
C CYS A 7 -9.12 -4.02 -7.15
N ARG A 8 -8.60 -3.07 -6.37
CA ARG A 8 -8.14 -1.77 -6.85
C ARG A 8 -6.62 -1.72 -6.95
N LEU A 9 -6.07 -0.62 -7.45
CA LEU A 9 -4.63 -0.44 -7.57
C LEU A 9 -4.08 0.33 -6.37
N PHE A 10 -3.03 -0.23 -5.77
CA PHE A 10 -2.13 0.46 -4.86
C PHE A 10 -0.91 0.88 -5.68
N VAL A 11 -0.75 2.17 -5.95
CA VAL A 11 0.27 2.63 -6.88
C VAL A 11 1.54 3.02 -6.15
N ARG A 12 2.63 2.29 -6.40
CA ARG A 12 3.98 2.68 -5.99
C ARG A 12 4.58 3.58 -7.08
N LEU A 13 4.85 4.83 -6.76
CA LEU A 13 5.44 5.75 -7.71
C LEU A 13 6.97 5.52 -7.79
N PRO A 14 7.55 5.45 -9.00
CA PRO A 14 8.98 5.26 -9.15
C PRO A 14 9.77 6.50 -8.72
N ALA A 15 11.03 6.30 -8.36
CA ALA A 15 11.98 7.38 -8.18
C ALA A 15 12.53 7.87 -9.54
N GLY A 16 13.09 9.09 -9.56
CA GLY A 16 13.81 9.63 -10.71
C GLY A 16 12.93 10.15 -11.85
N SER A 17 13.44 10.07 -13.08
CA SER A 17 12.87 10.76 -14.25
C SER A 17 11.47 10.26 -14.67
N GLY A 18 11.08 9.05 -14.29
CA GLY A 18 9.77 8.49 -14.59
C GLY A 18 8.63 8.93 -13.64
N PHE A 19 8.95 9.65 -12.57
CA PHE A 19 8.01 10.01 -11.51
C PHE A 19 6.79 10.78 -12.03
N GLU A 20 7.00 11.88 -12.76
CA GLU A 20 5.92 12.74 -13.23
C GLU A 20 4.97 12.03 -14.20
N GLU A 21 5.51 11.23 -15.09
CA GLU A 21 4.70 10.45 -16.03
C GLU A 21 3.87 9.39 -15.28
N ALA A 22 4.47 8.68 -14.34
CA ALA A 22 3.78 7.69 -13.51
C ALA A 22 2.69 8.34 -12.64
N LEU A 23 2.96 9.50 -12.05
CA LEU A 23 1.98 10.26 -11.27
C LEU A 23 0.79 10.68 -12.13
N ASN A 24 1.03 11.24 -13.31
CA ASN A 24 -0.03 11.64 -14.26
C ASN A 24 -0.89 10.43 -14.66
N ARG A 25 -0.26 9.31 -14.98
CA ARG A 25 -0.95 8.07 -15.36
C ARG A 25 -1.79 7.54 -14.20
N ALA A 26 -1.25 7.50 -12.98
CA ALA A 26 -1.98 7.06 -11.80
C ALA A 26 -3.16 7.97 -11.48
N LEU A 27 -3.02 9.28 -11.61
CA LEU A 27 -4.11 10.22 -11.37
C LEU A 27 -5.24 10.12 -12.41
N ALA A 28 -4.93 9.70 -13.63
CA ALA A 28 -5.92 9.47 -14.68
C ALA A 28 -6.64 8.10 -14.55
N ASP A 29 -6.07 7.15 -13.80
CA ASP A 29 -6.65 5.81 -13.64
C ASP A 29 -7.69 5.78 -12.51
N PRO A 30 -8.99 5.54 -12.83
CA PRO A 30 -10.03 5.46 -11.81
C PRO A 30 -9.88 4.28 -10.84
N LYS A 31 -9.08 3.28 -11.18
CA LYS A 31 -8.81 2.12 -10.31
C LYS A 31 -7.73 2.41 -9.28
N ALA A 32 -6.90 3.43 -9.47
CA ALA A 32 -5.87 3.79 -8.50
C ALA A 32 -6.51 4.29 -7.20
N ALA A 33 -6.35 3.53 -6.12
CA ALA A 33 -6.98 3.79 -4.83
C ALA A 33 -6.12 4.68 -3.93
N SER A 34 -4.81 4.46 -3.93
CA SER A 34 -3.84 5.20 -3.12
C SER A 34 -2.50 5.26 -3.85
N LEU A 35 -1.71 6.28 -3.55
CA LEU A 35 -0.40 6.48 -4.16
C LEU A 35 0.68 6.56 -3.08
N LEU A 36 1.70 5.74 -3.23
CA LEU A 36 2.88 5.72 -2.36
C LEU A 36 4.02 6.47 -3.02
N LEU A 37 4.51 7.52 -2.36
CA LEU A 37 5.62 8.34 -2.85
C LEU A 37 6.96 7.68 -2.56
N PRO A 38 7.94 7.77 -3.46
CA PRO A 38 9.29 7.29 -3.19
C PRO A 38 9.97 8.09 -2.07
N ALA A 39 10.79 7.41 -1.27
CA ALA A 39 11.41 8.00 -0.07
C ALA A 39 12.40 9.12 -0.39
N ASP A 40 13.07 9.05 -1.54
CA ASP A 40 14.14 9.96 -1.99
C ASP A 40 13.64 11.13 -2.84
N LEU A 41 12.32 11.28 -3.04
CA LEU A 41 11.76 12.40 -3.79
C LEU A 41 12.08 13.74 -3.10
N PRO A 42 12.63 14.74 -3.80
CA PRO A 42 12.87 16.06 -3.22
C PRO A 42 11.62 16.65 -2.54
N LEU A 43 11.81 17.35 -1.42
CA LEU A 43 10.69 17.79 -0.56
C LEU A 43 9.66 18.65 -1.30
N ASP A 44 10.10 19.55 -2.17
CA ASP A 44 9.18 20.42 -2.93
C ASP A 44 8.40 19.64 -3.99
N ALA A 45 9.03 18.69 -4.67
CA ALA A 45 8.35 17.79 -5.60
C ALA A 45 7.35 16.88 -4.85
N ALA A 46 7.74 16.36 -3.69
CA ALA A 46 6.85 15.56 -2.85
C ALA A 46 5.63 16.38 -2.38
N ARG A 47 5.83 17.62 -1.97
CA ARG A 47 4.72 18.52 -1.55
C ARG A 47 3.77 18.82 -2.69
N ALA A 48 4.28 19.07 -3.89
CA ALA A 48 3.45 19.26 -5.07
C ALA A 48 2.65 18.00 -5.43
N ALA A 49 3.30 16.84 -5.36
CA ALA A 49 2.64 15.56 -5.62
C ALA A 49 1.53 15.25 -4.61
N VAL A 50 1.78 15.42 -3.30
CA VAL A 50 0.77 15.21 -2.24
C VAL A 50 -0.47 16.05 -2.52
N LYS A 51 -0.32 17.34 -2.82
CA LYS A 51 -1.45 18.23 -3.13
C LYS A 51 -2.25 17.75 -4.34
N ARG A 52 -1.59 17.29 -5.39
CA ARG A 52 -2.26 16.78 -6.60
C ARG A 52 -3.01 15.48 -6.33
N ILE A 53 -2.43 14.58 -5.53
CA ILE A 53 -3.05 13.31 -5.15
C ILE A 53 -4.30 13.58 -4.31
N GLN A 54 -4.19 14.46 -3.31
CA GLN A 54 -5.31 14.86 -2.44
C GLN A 54 -6.41 15.59 -3.21
N ALA A 55 -6.07 16.43 -4.19
CA ALA A 55 -7.04 17.09 -5.06
C ALA A 55 -7.83 16.11 -5.95
N ALA A 56 -7.31 14.90 -6.12
CA ALA A 56 -7.99 13.80 -6.81
C ALA A 56 -8.75 12.85 -5.86
N ASP A 57 -8.98 13.26 -4.61
CA ASP A 57 -9.65 12.47 -3.56
C ASP A 57 -8.97 11.11 -3.30
N ARG A 58 -7.64 11.09 -3.27
CA ARG A 58 -6.86 9.88 -3.01
C ARG A 58 -5.86 10.10 -1.90
N PRO A 59 -5.61 9.10 -1.03
CA PRO A 59 -4.59 9.19 -0.03
C PRO A 59 -3.18 9.15 -0.63
N ALA A 60 -2.36 10.12 -0.22
CA ALA A 60 -0.94 10.16 -0.46
C ALA A 60 -0.20 9.56 0.74
N LEU A 61 0.61 8.53 0.51
CA LEU A 61 1.32 7.78 1.54
C LEU A 61 2.82 8.02 1.44
N ILE A 62 3.48 8.06 2.59
CA ILE A 62 4.93 8.24 2.74
C ILE A 62 5.54 6.98 3.34
N ILE A 63 6.73 6.61 2.87
CA ILE A 63 7.44 5.43 3.35
C ILE A 63 8.18 5.77 4.66
N ASP A 64 7.95 5.00 5.72
CA ASP A 64 8.72 4.90 6.98
C ASP A 64 8.99 6.20 7.77
N ASP A 65 8.72 7.36 7.24
CA ASP A 65 9.16 8.66 7.79
C ASP A 65 7.98 9.49 8.32
N VAL A 66 7.78 9.44 9.64
CA VAL A 66 6.72 10.18 10.37
C VAL A 66 6.90 11.69 10.24
N GLU A 67 8.15 12.18 10.32
CA GLU A 67 8.44 13.63 10.26
C GLU A 67 8.20 14.16 8.85
N ARG A 68 8.67 13.43 7.84
CA ARG A 68 8.41 13.74 6.43
C ARG A 68 6.92 13.73 6.11
N ARG A 69 6.19 12.72 6.60
CA ARG A 69 4.72 12.68 6.49
C ARG A 69 4.09 13.96 7.06
N SER A 70 4.50 14.38 8.25
CA SER A 70 3.98 15.57 8.92
C SER A 70 4.32 16.85 8.13
N ALA A 71 5.57 16.99 7.68
CA ALA A 71 6.04 18.14 6.89
C ALA A 71 5.33 18.27 5.53
N LEU A 72 4.90 17.17 4.95
CA LEU A 72 4.17 17.12 3.69
C LEU A 72 2.65 17.16 3.87
N GLN A 73 2.15 16.99 5.09
CA GLN A 73 0.72 16.79 5.39
C GLN A 73 0.09 15.65 4.57
N ALA A 74 0.86 14.58 4.36
CA ALA A 74 0.38 13.40 3.67
C ALA A 74 -0.65 12.64 4.53
N ASP A 75 -1.50 11.83 3.89
CA ASP A 75 -2.64 11.17 4.53
C ASP A 75 -2.25 9.97 5.38
N GLY A 76 -1.05 9.44 5.20
CA GLY A 76 -0.60 8.31 5.99
C GLY A 76 0.84 7.87 5.73
N LEU A 77 1.15 6.75 6.36
CA LEU A 77 2.45 6.07 6.29
C LEU A 77 2.29 4.64 5.77
N HIS A 78 3.30 4.20 5.05
CA HIS A 78 3.53 2.82 4.69
C HIS A 78 4.83 2.35 5.31
N LEU A 79 4.74 1.48 6.31
CA LEU A 79 5.91 0.93 6.99
C LEU A 79 6.45 -0.27 6.22
N THR A 80 7.75 -0.31 6.01
CA THR A 80 8.44 -1.48 5.44
C THR A 80 8.74 -2.57 6.48
N ASP A 81 8.45 -2.28 7.75
CA ASP A 81 8.61 -3.20 8.88
C ASP A 81 7.37 -3.19 9.78
N ALA A 82 6.58 -4.26 9.72
CA ALA A 82 5.35 -4.41 10.46
C ALA A 82 5.53 -4.42 11.99
N THR A 83 6.71 -4.73 12.50
CA THR A 83 6.98 -4.73 13.95
C THR A 83 6.89 -3.33 14.56
N ARG A 84 6.94 -2.28 13.74
CA ARG A 84 6.84 -0.88 14.14
C ARG A 84 5.41 -0.37 14.28
N VAL A 85 4.41 -1.12 13.83
CA VAL A 85 3.01 -0.65 13.74
C VAL A 85 2.51 -0.09 15.07
N ARG A 86 2.59 -0.86 16.15
CA ARG A 86 2.11 -0.44 17.49
C ARG A 86 2.74 0.87 17.95
N ALA A 87 4.05 1.00 17.84
CA ALA A 87 4.76 2.21 18.28
C ALA A 87 4.45 3.43 17.40
N VAL A 88 4.30 3.23 16.09
CA VAL A 88 3.98 4.30 15.16
C VAL A 88 2.51 4.72 15.32
N ARG A 89 1.58 3.78 15.47
CA ARG A 89 0.16 4.08 15.72
C ARG A 89 -0.01 4.92 16.99
N ALA A 90 0.68 4.58 18.05
CA ALA A 90 0.64 5.36 19.29
C ALA A 90 1.06 6.82 19.11
N LYS A 91 1.94 7.11 18.15
CA LYS A 91 2.39 8.48 17.83
C LYS A 91 1.46 9.21 16.86
N LEU A 92 0.91 8.48 15.88
CA LEU A 92 0.07 9.07 14.82
C LEU A 92 -1.37 9.34 15.29
N GLY A 93 -1.88 8.57 16.25
CA GLY A 93 -3.31 8.53 16.56
C GLY A 93 -4.14 7.84 15.45
N ASP A 94 -5.47 7.94 15.53
CA ASP A 94 -6.39 7.16 14.70
C ASP A 94 -6.82 7.85 13.39
N GLY A 95 -6.43 9.11 13.19
CA GLY A 95 -6.89 9.92 12.05
C GLY A 95 -6.09 9.75 10.75
N LEU A 96 -5.03 8.95 10.75
CA LEU A 96 -4.10 8.80 9.63
C LEU A 96 -4.00 7.35 9.19
N VAL A 97 -3.88 7.14 7.90
CA VAL A 97 -3.69 5.81 7.32
C VAL A 97 -2.32 5.26 7.70
N LEU A 98 -2.29 4.06 8.24
CA LEU A 98 -1.08 3.33 8.56
C LEU A 98 -1.11 1.94 7.93
N GLY A 99 -0.26 1.70 6.97
CA GLY A 99 -0.05 0.39 6.38
C GLY A 99 1.29 -0.21 6.74
N ALA A 100 1.43 -1.52 6.63
CA ALA A 100 2.68 -2.18 6.93
C ALA A 100 2.96 -3.39 6.05
N GLU A 101 4.20 -3.50 5.58
CA GLU A 101 4.69 -4.71 4.92
C GLU A 101 4.97 -5.80 5.96
N CYS A 102 4.39 -6.96 5.72
CA CYS A 102 4.54 -8.14 6.56
C CYS A 102 5.32 -9.24 5.84
N PRO A 103 6.07 -10.08 6.56
CA PRO A 103 6.46 -11.37 6.03
C PRO A 103 5.25 -12.13 5.49
N LEU A 104 5.45 -13.04 4.55
CA LEU A 104 4.38 -13.86 3.96
C LEU A 104 3.93 -14.96 4.96
N GLU A 105 3.41 -14.52 6.10
CA GLU A 105 3.01 -15.35 7.23
C GLU A 105 1.72 -14.83 7.84
N ARG A 106 0.74 -15.70 8.04
CA ARG A 106 -0.59 -15.35 8.61
C ARG A 106 -0.46 -14.64 9.95
N HIS A 107 0.35 -15.19 10.85
CA HIS A 107 0.52 -14.63 12.19
C HIS A 107 1.10 -13.21 12.16
N ALA A 108 2.14 -12.96 11.36
CA ALA A 108 2.74 -11.63 11.24
C ALA A 108 1.74 -10.59 10.72
N CYS A 109 0.94 -10.94 9.70
CA CYS A 109 -0.11 -10.07 9.18
C CYS A 109 -1.22 -9.81 10.23
N MET A 110 -1.64 -10.83 10.97
CA MET A 110 -2.64 -10.68 12.05
C MET A 110 -2.16 -9.75 13.14
N VAL A 111 -0.91 -9.93 13.62
CA VAL A 111 -0.32 -9.07 14.66
C VAL A 111 -0.26 -7.61 14.19
N ALA A 112 0.15 -7.35 12.94
CA ALA A 112 0.18 -6.00 12.40
C ALA A 112 -1.23 -5.36 12.36
N ALA A 113 -2.25 -6.12 11.96
CA ALA A 113 -3.64 -5.66 11.96
C ALA A 113 -4.14 -5.36 13.40
N GLU A 114 -3.87 -6.24 14.35
CA GLU A 114 -4.23 -6.07 15.77
C GLU A 114 -3.50 -4.89 16.42
N ASP A 115 -2.26 -4.63 16.01
CA ASP A 115 -1.45 -3.51 16.49
C ASP A 115 -1.89 -2.15 15.91
N GLY A 116 -2.86 -2.15 14.98
CA GLY A 116 -3.51 -0.94 14.48
C GLY A 116 -3.13 -0.55 13.05
N ALA A 117 -2.64 -1.47 12.23
CA ALA A 117 -2.51 -1.22 10.79
C ALA A 117 -3.90 -1.15 10.14
N ASP A 118 -4.13 -0.13 9.31
CA ASP A 118 -5.35 0.02 8.51
C ASP A 118 -5.34 -0.90 7.28
N TYR A 119 -4.16 -1.32 6.85
CA TYR A 119 -3.96 -2.37 5.86
C TYR A 119 -2.62 -3.06 6.09
N VAL A 120 -2.54 -4.32 5.67
CA VAL A 120 -1.28 -5.06 5.60
C VAL A 120 -0.87 -5.26 4.15
N ALA A 121 0.42 -5.42 3.89
CA ALA A 121 0.95 -5.64 2.56
C ALA A 121 1.94 -6.79 2.57
N VAL A 122 1.92 -7.62 1.52
CA VAL A 122 2.87 -8.72 1.34
C VAL A 122 3.54 -8.65 -0.03
N ARG A 123 4.85 -8.91 -0.07
CA ARG A 123 5.61 -8.92 -1.31
C ARG A 123 5.41 -10.22 -2.06
N VAL A 124 5.11 -10.11 -3.35
CA VAL A 124 4.84 -11.22 -4.23
C VAL A 124 5.86 -11.24 -5.36
N THR A 125 6.56 -12.35 -5.47
CA THR A 125 7.54 -12.64 -6.51
C THR A 125 7.17 -13.93 -7.23
N ALA A 126 7.85 -14.27 -8.31
CA ALA A 126 7.63 -15.55 -8.99
C ALA A 126 7.88 -16.75 -8.07
N ASP A 127 8.87 -16.65 -7.17
CA ASP A 127 9.28 -17.76 -6.30
C ASP A 127 8.29 -18.04 -5.16
N ASN A 128 7.52 -17.05 -4.72
CA ASN A 128 6.58 -17.19 -3.61
C ASN A 128 5.11 -17.06 -4.03
N LEU A 129 4.81 -17.03 -5.31
CA LEU A 129 3.46 -16.78 -5.84
C LEU A 129 2.40 -17.69 -5.23
N GLN A 130 2.65 -19.02 -5.20
CA GLN A 130 1.68 -19.96 -4.64
C GLN A 130 1.41 -19.70 -3.14
N ALA A 131 2.46 -19.44 -2.37
CA ALA A 131 2.31 -19.14 -0.94
C ALA A 131 1.56 -17.82 -0.71
N ALA A 132 1.78 -16.83 -1.59
CA ALA A 132 1.05 -15.57 -1.56
C ALA A 132 -0.44 -15.77 -1.87
N GLU A 133 -0.77 -16.53 -2.91
CA GLU A 133 -2.15 -16.88 -3.26
C GLU A 133 -2.88 -17.58 -2.11
N ASP A 134 -2.24 -18.58 -1.49
CA ASP A 134 -2.80 -19.33 -0.37
C ASP A 134 -3.03 -18.43 0.88
N LEU A 135 -2.12 -17.49 1.13
CA LEU A 135 -2.29 -16.52 2.21
C LEU A 135 -3.43 -15.55 1.92
N LEU A 136 -3.50 -14.99 0.71
CA LEU A 136 -4.53 -14.04 0.30
C LEU A 136 -5.93 -14.66 0.32
N GLU A 137 -6.09 -15.89 -0.18
CA GLU A 137 -7.36 -16.64 -0.13
C GLU A 137 -7.82 -16.84 1.32
N TRP A 138 -6.93 -17.31 2.19
CA TRP A 138 -7.23 -17.45 3.61
C TRP A 138 -7.56 -16.10 4.28
N TRP A 139 -6.81 -15.03 3.95
CA TRP A 139 -7.04 -13.68 4.50
C TRP A 139 -8.39 -13.14 4.11
N PHE A 140 -8.78 -13.30 2.87
CA PHE A 140 -10.08 -12.89 2.34
C PHE A 140 -11.26 -13.55 3.06
N GLU A 141 -11.10 -14.80 3.46
CA GLU A 141 -12.15 -15.55 4.18
C GLU A 141 -12.22 -15.21 5.68
N MET A 142 -11.09 -14.90 6.29
CA MET A 142 -10.95 -14.84 7.74
C MET A 142 -10.79 -13.46 8.33
N MET A 143 -10.37 -12.47 7.53
CA MET A 143 -9.97 -11.16 8.03
C MET A 143 -10.78 -10.04 7.37
N THR A 144 -10.93 -8.92 8.09
CA THR A 144 -11.60 -7.72 7.57
C THR A 144 -10.62 -6.58 7.27
N THR A 145 -9.40 -6.64 7.81
CA THR A 145 -8.36 -5.67 7.49
C THR A 145 -7.93 -5.83 6.03
N PRO A 146 -7.93 -4.78 5.23
CA PRO A 146 -7.52 -4.85 3.83
C PRO A 146 -6.10 -5.37 3.64
N ILE A 147 -5.87 -6.13 2.56
CA ILE A 147 -4.56 -6.66 2.20
C ILE A 147 -4.13 -6.20 0.80
N VAL A 148 -2.85 -5.84 0.69
CA VAL A 148 -2.20 -5.40 -0.54
C VAL A 148 -1.21 -6.46 -1.01
N ALA A 149 -1.32 -6.91 -2.26
CA ALA A 149 -0.28 -7.70 -2.91
C ALA A 149 0.70 -6.77 -3.64
N LEU A 150 1.92 -6.63 -3.11
CA LEU A 150 3.00 -5.85 -3.73
C LEU A 150 3.77 -6.74 -4.71
N VAL A 151 3.47 -6.61 -5.99
CA VAL A 151 4.05 -7.44 -7.05
C VAL A 151 5.37 -6.85 -7.52
N ASP A 152 6.46 -7.58 -7.39
CA ASP A 152 7.81 -7.11 -7.73
C ASP A 152 8.36 -7.69 -9.05
N ALA A 153 7.57 -8.50 -9.75
CA ALA A 153 7.93 -9.11 -11.02
C ALA A 153 6.74 -9.17 -11.97
N PRO A 154 6.94 -9.26 -13.29
CA PRO A 154 5.87 -9.50 -14.26
C PRO A 154 5.37 -10.94 -14.10
N ILE A 155 4.34 -11.14 -13.30
CA ILE A 155 3.68 -12.42 -13.06
C ILE A 155 2.18 -12.30 -13.34
N GLU A 156 1.53 -13.45 -13.54
CA GLU A 156 0.08 -13.52 -13.63
C GLU A 156 -0.57 -13.12 -12.29
N THR A 157 -1.43 -12.10 -12.33
CA THR A 157 -2.05 -11.52 -11.11
C THR A 157 -3.54 -11.87 -10.97
N GLY A 158 -4.09 -12.69 -11.86
CA GLY A 158 -5.53 -12.98 -11.87
C GLY A 158 -6.05 -13.53 -10.56
N ARG A 159 -5.34 -14.51 -9.97
CA ARG A 159 -5.72 -15.09 -8.68
C ARG A 159 -5.42 -14.16 -7.50
N LEU A 160 -4.34 -13.38 -7.56
CA LEU A 160 -4.07 -12.34 -6.55
C LEU A 160 -5.22 -11.33 -6.50
N ARG A 161 -5.72 -10.90 -7.66
CA ARG A 161 -6.85 -9.96 -7.77
C ARG A 161 -8.18 -10.53 -7.31
N ALA A 162 -8.31 -11.83 -7.24
CA ALA A 162 -9.52 -12.47 -6.75
C ALA A 162 -9.68 -12.35 -5.24
N PHE A 163 -8.56 -12.24 -4.50
CA PHE A 163 -8.54 -12.29 -3.04
C PHE A 163 -7.89 -11.08 -2.37
N ALA A 164 -7.03 -10.34 -3.03
CA ALA A 164 -6.46 -9.11 -2.50
C ALA A 164 -7.40 -7.91 -2.69
N ASP A 165 -7.51 -7.04 -1.70
CA ASP A 165 -8.24 -5.77 -1.82
C ASP A 165 -7.55 -4.83 -2.79
N PHE A 166 -6.22 -4.86 -2.79
CA PHE A 166 -5.39 -4.07 -3.68
C PHE A 166 -4.24 -4.90 -4.25
N VAL A 167 -3.91 -4.61 -5.50
CA VAL A 167 -2.69 -5.10 -6.14
C VAL A 167 -1.84 -3.91 -6.56
N SER A 168 -0.56 -3.95 -6.23
CA SER A 168 0.44 -2.99 -6.70
C SER A 168 1.29 -3.66 -7.77
N PRO A 169 1.18 -3.27 -9.04
CA PRO A 169 2.09 -3.75 -10.08
C PRO A 169 3.52 -3.29 -9.80
N PRO A 170 4.53 -3.88 -10.46
CA PRO A 170 5.90 -3.38 -10.41
C PRO A 170 5.95 -1.88 -10.75
N ALA A 171 6.79 -1.14 -10.03
CA ALA A 171 6.97 0.29 -10.25
C ALA A 171 7.69 0.58 -11.57
#